data_95c4d4cf263d82abc2fc877e6746f96d
#
_entry.id   95c4d4cf263d82abc2fc877e6746f96d
#
_cell.length_a   1.000
_cell.length_b   1.000
_cell.length_c   1.000
_cell.angle_alpha   90.00
_cell.angle_beta   90.00
_cell.angle_gamma   90.00
#
_symmetry.space_group_name_H-M   'P 1'
#
loop_
_entity.id
_entity.type
_entity.pdbx_description
1 polymer ?
#
loop_
_entity_poly.entity_id
_entity_poly.type
_entity_poly.pdbx_seq_one_letter_code
_entity_poly.pdbx_strand_id
1 'polypeptide(L)'
;NGEMYFGNSQGLLVYDGYRWTLHKVPGNHIVRSVYVKEDRIYVGAFEEFGYFKYSEAGTLRYHSLSKFLKNFPMENNEIWNIVELDGRIYFQSFSAWFSYDGKMVHAFRNRQQQPLYFYTQNGHIYTQMIDEDFYEFDGKDFLHLFPRSQVNDDNVVALLPDGDDSFL
;
A
#
# COMPACT_ATOMS: atom_id res chain seq x y z
N ASN A 1 9.79 1.06 19.24
CA ASN A 1 11.01 0.33 19.63
C ASN A 1 12.28 0.83 18.90
N GLY A 2 12.23 1.89 18.11
CA GLY A 2 13.39 2.51 17.45
C GLY A 2 13.92 1.76 16.25
N GLU A 3 13.23 0.77 15.74
CA GLU A 3 13.59 0.06 14.51
C GLU A 3 13.13 0.84 13.27
N MET A 4 13.89 0.73 12.20
CA MET A 4 13.57 1.27 10.88
C MET A 4 13.34 0.13 9.90
N TYR A 5 12.34 0.28 9.04
CA TYR A 5 11.91 -0.75 8.11
C TYR A 5 11.98 -0.24 6.67
N PHE A 6 12.57 -1.04 5.79
CA PHE A 6 12.79 -0.67 4.39
C PHE A 6 12.35 -1.81 3.46
N GLY A 7 11.68 -1.45 2.37
CA GLY A 7 11.52 -2.34 1.23
C GLY A 7 12.86 -2.58 0.55
N ASN A 8 13.16 -3.84 0.21
CA ASN A 8 14.41 -4.24 -0.40
C ASN A 8 14.17 -5.27 -1.51
N SER A 9 15.10 -5.38 -2.45
CA SER A 9 15.02 -6.33 -3.57
C SER A 9 14.95 -7.80 -3.16
N GLN A 10 15.20 -8.13 -1.89
CA GLN A 10 15.19 -9.48 -1.36
C GLN A 10 14.20 -9.69 -0.20
N GLY A 11 13.39 -8.67 0.14
CA GLY A 11 12.43 -8.74 1.23
C GLY A 11 12.32 -7.46 2.07
N LEU A 12 11.99 -7.59 3.34
CA LEU A 12 11.97 -6.52 4.33
C LEU A 12 13.33 -6.40 5.01
N LEU A 13 13.96 -5.23 4.93
CA LEU A 13 15.19 -4.93 5.63
C LEU A 13 14.87 -4.15 6.91
N VAL A 14 15.37 -4.64 8.04
CA VAL A 14 15.16 -4.05 9.38
C VAL A 14 16.49 -3.57 9.94
N TYR A 15 16.51 -2.35 10.47
CA TYR A 15 17.64 -1.76 11.19
C TYR A 15 17.24 -1.45 12.62
N ASP A 16 17.95 -2.03 13.60
CA ASP A 16 17.67 -1.90 15.04
C ASP A 16 18.53 -0.83 15.75
N GLY A 17 19.27 -0.03 14.97
CA GLY A 17 20.24 0.93 15.48
C GLY A 17 21.69 0.43 15.46
N TYR A 18 21.90 -0.88 15.33
CA TYR A 18 23.23 -1.52 15.29
C TYR A 18 23.39 -2.47 14.13
N ARG A 19 22.34 -3.23 13.80
CA ARG A 19 22.39 -4.34 12.86
C ARG A 19 21.32 -4.23 11.81
N TRP A 20 21.67 -4.61 10.60
CA TRP A 20 20.73 -4.84 9.50
C TRP A 20 20.34 -6.31 9.42
N THR A 21 19.05 -6.59 9.40
CA THR A 21 18.53 -7.94 9.27
C THR A 21 17.54 -8.02 8.12
N LEU A 22 17.76 -8.97 7.21
CA LEU A 22 16.86 -9.20 6.07
C LEU A 22 15.85 -10.29 6.41
N HIS A 23 14.56 -9.96 6.24
CA HIS A 23 13.44 -10.88 6.41
C HIS A 23 12.76 -11.11 5.06
N LYS A 24 12.70 -12.38 4.64
CA LYS A 24 12.16 -12.75 3.35
C LYS A 24 10.63 -12.89 3.39
N VAL A 25 9.98 -12.51 2.29
CA VAL A 25 8.60 -12.89 1.99
C VAL A 25 8.57 -14.17 1.15
N PRO A 26 7.44 -14.91 1.08
CA PRO A 26 7.30 -16.06 0.20
C PRO A 26 7.71 -15.72 -1.23
N GLY A 27 8.36 -16.65 -1.91
CA GLY A 27 8.88 -16.44 -3.27
C GLY A 27 10.17 -15.60 -3.36
N ASN A 28 10.69 -15.08 -2.24
CA ASN A 28 11.83 -14.14 -2.18
C ASN A 28 11.64 -12.92 -3.08
N HIS A 29 10.39 -12.43 -3.16
CA HIS A 29 10.04 -11.28 -3.97
C HIS A 29 10.59 -9.98 -3.39
N ILE A 30 10.75 -9.01 -4.29
CA ILE A 30 11.08 -7.63 -3.93
C ILE A 30 9.92 -7.02 -3.14
N VAL A 31 10.23 -6.37 -2.02
CA VAL A 31 9.29 -5.56 -1.25
C VAL A 31 9.36 -4.12 -1.76
N ARG A 32 8.23 -3.59 -2.24
CA ARG A 32 8.11 -2.25 -2.81
C ARG A 32 7.56 -1.23 -1.83
N SER A 33 6.64 -1.67 -0.98
CA SER A 33 5.97 -0.78 -0.03
C SER A 33 5.99 -1.35 1.37
N VAL A 34 6.11 -0.45 2.35
CA VAL A 34 6.13 -0.78 3.79
C VAL A 34 5.25 0.23 4.51
N TYR A 35 4.36 -0.25 5.38
CA TYR A 35 3.52 0.56 6.24
C TYR A 35 3.48 -0.02 7.65
N VAL A 36 3.80 0.79 8.65
CA VAL A 36 3.84 0.35 10.05
C VAL A 36 2.60 0.86 10.77
N LYS A 37 1.84 -0.06 11.36
CA LYS A 37 0.72 0.27 12.24
C LYS A 37 0.72 -0.67 13.44
N GLU A 38 0.74 -0.08 14.64
CA GLU A 38 0.75 -0.82 15.91
C GLU A 38 1.90 -1.84 15.98
N ASP A 39 1.57 -3.13 16.12
CA ASP A 39 2.53 -4.23 16.21
C ASP A 39 2.76 -4.95 14.87
N ARG A 40 2.29 -4.38 13.75
CA ARG A 40 2.38 -4.97 12.42
C ARG A 40 3.16 -4.09 11.46
N ILE A 41 4.05 -4.73 10.72
CA ILE A 41 4.78 -4.13 9.60
C ILE A 41 4.18 -4.70 8.32
N TYR A 42 3.26 -3.97 7.71
CA TYR A 42 2.65 -4.35 6.45
C TYR A 42 3.63 -4.18 5.31
N VAL A 43 3.65 -5.15 4.39
CA VAL A 43 4.53 -5.14 3.22
C VAL A 43 3.77 -5.50 1.97
N GLY A 44 4.09 -4.80 0.90
CA GLY A 44 3.64 -5.07 -0.45
C GLY A 44 4.81 -5.49 -1.33
N ALA A 45 4.63 -6.57 -2.07
CA ALA A 45 5.64 -7.19 -2.91
C ALA A 45 5.07 -7.56 -4.29
N PHE A 46 5.88 -8.20 -5.11
CA PHE A 46 5.43 -8.77 -6.38
C PHE A 46 4.59 -10.04 -6.09
N GLU A 47 3.35 -10.05 -6.55
CA GLU A 47 2.37 -11.15 -6.39
C GLU A 47 2.09 -11.55 -4.93
N GLU A 48 2.53 -10.75 -3.96
CA GLU A 48 2.41 -11.05 -2.54
C GLU A 48 2.19 -9.78 -1.71
N PHE A 49 1.36 -9.88 -0.68
CA PHE A 49 1.24 -8.86 0.37
C PHE A 49 0.82 -9.50 1.70
N GLY A 50 1.17 -8.82 2.77
CA GLY A 50 0.89 -9.29 4.11
C GLY A 50 1.52 -8.41 5.17
N TYR A 51 1.83 -8.99 6.31
CA TYR A 51 2.50 -8.26 7.38
C TYR A 51 3.49 -9.14 8.14
N PHE A 52 4.50 -8.50 8.69
CA PHE A 52 5.34 -9.08 9.72
C PHE A 52 4.82 -8.68 11.10
N LYS A 53 4.98 -9.58 12.06
CA LYS A 53 4.68 -9.36 13.47
C LYS A 53 5.68 -10.13 14.35
N TYR A 54 6.10 -9.53 15.45
CA TYR A 54 6.91 -10.21 16.43
C TYR A 54 6.08 -11.26 17.16
N SER A 55 6.63 -12.48 17.28
CA SER A 55 6.08 -13.52 18.15
C SER A 55 6.43 -13.21 19.61
N GLU A 56 5.81 -13.91 20.55
CA GLU A 56 6.13 -13.82 21.97
C GLU A 56 7.61 -14.13 22.28
N ALA A 57 8.24 -14.95 21.44
CA ALA A 57 9.67 -15.26 21.51
C ALA A 57 10.58 -14.19 20.87
N GLY A 58 10.04 -13.04 20.47
CA GLY A 58 10.81 -11.94 19.86
C GLY A 58 11.27 -12.21 18.41
N THR A 59 10.72 -13.21 17.74
CA THR A 59 11.06 -13.50 16.34
C THR A 59 10.04 -12.85 15.40
N LEU A 60 10.52 -12.11 14.42
CA LEU A 60 9.68 -11.49 13.38
C LEU A 60 9.18 -12.57 12.42
N ARG A 61 7.85 -12.72 12.30
CA ARG A 61 7.20 -13.74 11.46
C ARG A 61 6.29 -13.09 10.43
N TYR A 62 6.35 -13.62 9.22
CA TYR A 62 5.50 -13.18 8.12
C TYR A 62 4.13 -13.88 8.12
N HIS A 63 3.10 -13.09 7.86
CA HIS A 63 1.72 -13.51 7.69
C HIS A 63 1.21 -13.06 6.32
N SER A 64 1.14 -13.99 5.37
CA SER A 64 0.61 -13.72 4.03
C SER A 64 -0.89 -13.43 4.11
N LEU A 65 -1.31 -12.34 3.46
CA LEU A 65 -2.71 -11.98 3.26
C LEU A 65 -3.18 -12.34 1.85
N SER A 66 -2.32 -12.30 0.86
CA SER A 66 -2.62 -12.66 -0.54
C SER A 66 -3.20 -14.09 -0.67
N LYS A 67 -2.77 -15.02 0.17
CA LYS A 67 -3.28 -16.41 0.21
C LYS A 67 -4.77 -16.53 0.53
N PHE A 68 -5.37 -15.49 1.10
CA PHE A 68 -6.81 -15.47 1.41
C PHE A 68 -7.68 -14.95 0.28
N LEU A 69 -7.07 -14.49 -0.80
CA LEU A 69 -7.78 -14.06 -1.99
C LEU A 69 -8.41 -15.28 -2.67
N LYS A 70 -9.73 -15.30 -2.67
CA LYS A 70 -10.49 -16.33 -3.38
C LYS A 70 -10.78 -15.84 -4.80
N ASN A 71 -10.44 -16.68 -5.80
CA ASN A 71 -10.75 -16.42 -7.21
C ASN A 71 -10.14 -15.10 -7.78
N PHE A 72 -9.06 -14.63 -7.19
CA PHE A 72 -8.32 -13.49 -7.69
C PHE A 72 -6.85 -13.89 -7.89
N PRO A 73 -6.42 -14.14 -9.13
CA PRO A 73 -5.02 -14.41 -9.40
C PRO A 73 -4.19 -13.15 -9.18
N MET A 74 -3.13 -13.26 -8.40
CA MET A 74 -2.18 -12.16 -8.16
C MET A 74 -1.19 -11.95 -9.31
N GLU A 75 -1.31 -12.70 -10.39
CA GLU A 75 -0.41 -12.69 -11.54
C GLU A 75 -0.10 -11.28 -12.04
N ASN A 76 1.18 -10.94 -12.05
CA ASN A 76 1.71 -9.64 -12.45
C ASN A 76 1.22 -8.44 -11.63
N ASN A 77 0.65 -8.66 -10.44
CA ASN A 77 0.30 -7.58 -9.53
C ASN A 77 1.46 -7.28 -8.58
N GLU A 78 2.03 -6.11 -8.69
CA GLU A 78 3.04 -5.60 -7.78
C GLU A 78 2.41 -4.54 -6.88
N ILE A 79 2.58 -4.68 -5.57
CA ILE A 79 1.98 -3.76 -4.59
C ILE A 79 2.90 -2.58 -4.37
N TRP A 80 2.56 -1.46 -4.98
CA TRP A 80 3.36 -0.24 -4.98
C TRP A 80 3.12 0.65 -3.78
N ASN A 81 1.91 0.61 -3.21
CA ASN A 81 1.57 1.47 -2.10
C ASN A 81 0.71 0.75 -1.06
N ILE A 82 0.83 1.19 0.20
CA ILE A 82 0.01 0.74 1.32
C ILE A 82 -0.45 1.97 2.07
N VAL A 83 -1.75 2.11 2.23
CA VAL A 83 -2.38 3.22 2.95
C VAL A 83 -3.43 2.72 3.93
N GLU A 84 -3.82 3.58 4.86
CA GLU A 84 -4.90 3.31 5.80
C GLU A 84 -6.05 4.30 5.61
N LEU A 85 -7.27 3.78 5.70
CA LEU A 85 -8.49 4.57 5.81
C LEU A 85 -9.46 3.85 6.75
N ASP A 86 -9.98 4.55 7.76
CA ASP A 86 -10.98 4.07 8.72
C ASP A 86 -10.64 2.70 9.35
N GLY A 87 -9.38 2.52 9.73
CA GLY A 87 -8.89 1.28 10.34
C GLY A 87 -8.66 0.13 9.38
N ARG A 88 -8.94 0.30 8.09
CA ARG A 88 -8.63 -0.67 7.03
C ARG A 88 -7.30 -0.37 6.39
N ILE A 89 -6.56 -1.40 6.07
CA ILE A 89 -5.31 -1.29 5.30
C ILE A 89 -5.62 -1.61 3.83
N TYR A 90 -5.22 -0.71 2.96
CA TYR A 90 -5.35 -0.86 1.52
C TYR A 90 -3.98 -1.12 0.90
N PHE A 91 -3.91 -2.14 0.07
CA PHE A 91 -2.74 -2.51 -0.73
C PHE A 91 -3.06 -2.21 -2.18
N GLN A 92 -2.25 -1.38 -2.83
CA GLN A 92 -2.54 -0.89 -4.17
C GLN A 92 -1.53 -1.40 -5.18
N SER A 93 -2.03 -2.01 -6.26
CA SER A 93 -1.33 -2.18 -7.53
C SER A 93 -2.00 -1.31 -8.60
N PHE A 94 -1.38 -1.19 -9.78
CA PHE A 94 -1.98 -0.40 -10.88
C PHE A 94 -3.19 -1.07 -11.53
N SER A 95 -3.39 -2.36 -11.35
CA SER A 95 -4.51 -3.10 -11.94
C SER A 95 -5.58 -3.52 -10.95
N ALA A 96 -5.33 -3.36 -9.65
CA ALA A 96 -6.22 -3.77 -8.58
C ALA A 96 -5.84 -3.10 -7.26
N TRP A 97 -6.75 -3.09 -6.31
CA TRP A 97 -6.45 -2.79 -4.91
C TRP A 97 -7.11 -3.80 -4.00
N PHE A 98 -6.56 -3.95 -2.82
CA PHE A 98 -7.02 -4.93 -1.84
C PHE A 98 -7.21 -4.24 -0.51
N SER A 99 -8.26 -4.60 0.22
CA SER A 99 -8.46 -4.10 1.58
C SER A 99 -8.40 -5.22 2.62
N TYR A 100 -7.87 -4.90 3.79
CA TYR A 100 -7.81 -5.79 4.94
C TYR A 100 -8.35 -5.07 6.18
N ASP A 101 -9.38 -5.62 6.80
CA ASP A 101 -10.07 -5.07 7.99
C ASP A 101 -9.60 -5.70 9.32
N GLY A 102 -8.49 -6.43 9.30
CA GLY A 102 -7.99 -7.20 10.45
C GLY A 102 -8.47 -8.65 10.48
N LYS A 103 -9.46 -9.02 9.67
CA LYS A 103 -10.05 -10.37 9.60
C LYS A 103 -10.13 -10.91 8.17
N MET A 104 -10.61 -10.12 7.24
CA MET A 104 -10.88 -10.52 5.87
C MET A 104 -10.13 -9.65 4.87
N VAL A 105 -9.78 -10.26 3.74
CA VAL A 105 -9.18 -9.60 2.58
C VAL A 105 -10.22 -9.53 1.47
N HIS A 106 -10.40 -8.35 0.90
CA HIS A 106 -11.22 -8.10 -0.27
C HIS A 106 -10.36 -7.61 -1.43
N ALA A 107 -10.65 -8.08 -2.64
CA ALA A 107 -10.00 -7.63 -3.86
C ALA A 107 -10.97 -6.79 -4.70
N PHE A 108 -10.45 -5.72 -5.25
CA PHE A 108 -11.18 -4.80 -6.13
C PHE A 108 -10.42 -4.65 -7.43
N ARG A 109 -11.12 -4.73 -8.55
CA ARG A 109 -10.59 -4.47 -9.88
C ARG A 109 -11.61 -3.68 -10.67
N ASN A 110 -11.21 -2.54 -11.18
CA ASN A 110 -11.97 -1.81 -12.16
C ASN A 110 -11.10 -1.54 -13.37
N ARG A 111 -11.46 -2.08 -14.53
CA ARG A 111 -10.70 -1.90 -15.78
C ARG A 111 -10.86 -0.51 -16.39
N GLN A 112 -11.89 0.20 -16.00
CA GLN A 112 -12.18 1.56 -16.49
C GLN A 112 -11.60 2.65 -15.57
N GLN A 113 -11.33 2.32 -14.31
CA GLN A 113 -10.79 3.24 -13.32
C GLN A 113 -9.58 2.58 -12.67
N GLN A 114 -8.40 2.95 -13.10
CA GLN A 114 -7.14 2.41 -12.61
C GLN A 114 -6.39 3.47 -11.83
N PRO A 115 -6.38 3.41 -10.49
CA PRO A 115 -5.69 4.38 -9.67
C PRO A 115 -4.18 4.27 -9.85
N LEU A 116 -3.51 5.41 -10.04
CA LEU A 116 -2.06 5.49 -10.20
C LEU A 116 -1.37 5.24 -8.86
N TYR A 117 -1.57 6.14 -7.88
CA TYR A 117 -1.11 5.97 -6.50
C TYR A 117 -2.18 6.46 -5.53
N PHE A 118 -2.27 5.83 -4.37
CA PHE A 118 -3.07 6.32 -3.25
C PHE A 118 -2.24 7.27 -2.38
N TYR A 119 -2.76 8.46 -2.14
CA TYR A 119 -2.18 9.47 -1.26
C TYR A 119 -3.11 9.69 -0.08
N THR A 120 -2.55 9.81 1.12
CA THR A 120 -3.34 10.06 2.33
C THR A 120 -3.06 11.44 2.90
N GLN A 121 -4.12 12.18 3.20
CA GLN A 121 -4.04 13.41 3.97
C GLN A 121 -5.32 13.58 4.80
N ASN A 122 -5.17 13.99 6.06
CA ASN A 122 -6.27 14.31 6.98
C ASN A 122 -7.36 13.22 7.06
N GLY A 123 -6.97 11.93 6.95
CA GLY A 123 -7.90 10.81 7.00
C GLY A 123 -8.65 10.54 5.69
N HIS A 124 -8.25 11.16 4.59
CA HIS A 124 -8.77 10.94 3.25
C HIS A 124 -7.75 10.23 2.37
N ILE A 125 -8.21 9.49 1.38
CA ILE A 125 -7.38 8.91 0.31
C ILE A 125 -7.69 9.63 -1.00
N TYR A 126 -6.65 10.13 -1.63
CA TYR A 126 -6.72 10.78 -2.94
C TYR A 126 -5.98 9.93 -3.97
N THR A 127 -6.41 9.99 -5.22
CA THR A 127 -5.72 9.33 -6.33
C THR A 127 -5.96 10.05 -7.64
N GLN A 128 -4.99 10.00 -8.53
CA GLN A 128 -5.21 10.25 -9.94
C GLN A 128 -5.51 8.91 -10.61
N MET A 129 -6.48 8.85 -11.50
CA MET A 129 -6.60 7.71 -12.41
C MET A 129 -5.55 7.80 -13.51
N ILE A 130 -5.07 6.66 -13.97
CA ILE A 130 -4.05 6.60 -15.03
C ILE A 130 -4.58 7.33 -16.27
N ASP A 131 -3.83 8.36 -16.70
CA ASP A 131 -4.15 9.24 -17.82
C ASP A 131 -5.49 10.01 -17.72
N GLU A 132 -6.05 10.12 -16.52
CA GLU A 132 -7.33 10.77 -16.23
C GLU A 132 -7.24 11.78 -15.08
N ASP A 133 -8.39 12.18 -14.55
CA ASP A 133 -8.60 13.18 -13.51
C ASP A 133 -8.23 12.70 -12.10
N PHE A 134 -8.41 13.60 -11.13
CA PHE A 134 -8.20 13.36 -9.70
C PHE A 134 -9.49 13.02 -8.99
N TYR A 135 -9.40 12.11 -8.03
CA TYR A 135 -10.51 11.56 -7.27
C TYR A 135 -10.15 11.43 -5.78
N GLU A 136 -11.16 11.54 -4.94
CA GLU A 136 -11.14 11.06 -3.56
C GLU A 136 -11.72 9.64 -3.52
N PHE A 137 -11.07 8.75 -2.78
CA PHE A 137 -11.55 7.39 -2.53
C PHE A 137 -12.14 7.32 -1.13
N ASP A 138 -13.42 7.04 -1.01
CA ASP A 138 -14.16 6.97 0.27
C ASP A 138 -14.12 5.57 0.93
N GLY A 139 -13.32 4.66 0.41
CA GLY A 139 -13.23 3.26 0.84
C GLY A 139 -14.11 2.31 0.01
N LYS A 140 -14.94 2.84 -0.89
CA LYS A 140 -15.83 2.09 -1.77
C LYS A 140 -15.85 2.64 -3.20
N ASP A 141 -16.10 3.92 -3.36
CA ASP A 141 -16.28 4.60 -4.64
C ASP A 141 -15.25 5.73 -4.80
N PHE A 142 -15.05 6.16 -6.05
CA PHE A 142 -14.19 7.28 -6.41
C PHE A 142 -15.04 8.51 -6.73
N LEU A 143 -14.87 9.56 -5.94
CA LEU A 143 -15.55 10.84 -6.10
C LEU A 143 -14.65 11.79 -6.89
N HIS A 144 -15.11 12.26 -8.04
CA HIS A 144 -14.35 13.20 -8.89
C HIS A 144 -14.08 14.52 -8.13
N LEU A 145 -12.82 14.99 -8.15
CA LEU A 145 -12.40 16.23 -7.53
C LEU A 145 -12.13 17.33 -8.57
N PHE A 146 -11.18 17.11 -9.46
CA PHE A 146 -10.78 18.09 -10.45
C PHE A 146 -10.12 17.44 -11.67
N PRO A 147 -10.15 18.15 -12.83
CA PRO A 147 -9.59 17.61 -14.06
C PRO A 147 -8.06 17.64 -14.05
N ARG A 148 -7.44 16.69 -14.76
CA ARG A 148 -5.99 16.56 -14.96
C ARG A 148 -5.32 17.84 -15.46
N SER A 149 -6.04 18.62 -16.25
CA SER A 149 -5.53 19.91 -16.77
C SER A 149 -5.13 20.92 -15.70
N GLN A 150 -5.58 20.76 -14.46
CA GLN A 150 -5.14 21.61 -13.34
C GLN A 150 -3.70 21.29 -12.88
N VAL A 151 -3.15 20.15 -13.28
CA VAL A 151 -1.77 19.74 -13.01
C VAL A 151 -0.96 19.58 -14.30
N ASN A 152 -1.21 20.45 -15.28
CA ASN A 152 -0.52 20.50 -16.58
C ASN A 152 -0.60 19.20 -17.38
N ASP A 153 -1.65 18.40 -17.19
CA ASP A 153 -1.86 17.09 -17.82
C ASP A 153 -0.77 16.04 -17.48
N ASP A 154 0.03 16.29 -16.44
CA ASP A 154 1.04 15.35 -15.96
C ASP A 154 0.44 14.25 -15.06
N ASN A 155 1.19 13.17 -14.90
CA ASN A 155 0.89 12.15 -13.89
C ASN A 155 1.57 12.53 -12.57
N VAL A 156 0.77 12.72 -11.54
CA VAL A 156 1.26 13.04 -10.19
C VAL A 156 1.79 11.77 -9.54
N VAL A 157 3.03 11.82 -9.10
CA VAL A 157 3.71 10.68 -8.43
C VAL A 157 3.83 10.85 -6.93
N ALA A 158 3.59 12.07 -6.41
CA ALA A 158 3.54 12.37 -4.98
C ALA A 158 2.65 13.58 -4.74
N LEU A 159 1.94 13.57 -3.60
CA LEU A 159 1.25 14.73 -3.04
C LEU A 159 1.90 15.03 -1.70
N LEU A 160 2.38 16.25 -1.51
CA LEU A 160 2.97 16.69 -0.26
C LEU A 160 2.00 17.66 0.43
N PRO A 161 1.70 17.47 1.72
CA PRO A 161 0.85 18.38 2.46
C PRO A 161 1.47 19.79 2.47
N ASP A 162 0.66 20.81 2.19
CA ASP A 162 1.01 22.22 2.33
C ASP A 162 -0.04 22.90 3.21
N GLY A 163 0.13 22.78 4.53
CA GLY A 163 -0.86 23.18 5.52
C GLY A 163 -1.99 22.15 5.68
N ASP A 164 -3.11 22.58 6.26
CA ASP A 164 -4.19 21.68 6.65
C ASP A 164 -5.09 21.26 5.48
N ASP A 165 -5.23 22.09 4.44
CA ASP A 165 -6.21 21.90 3.36
C ASP A 165 -5.63 22.02 1.94
N SER A 166 -4.31 21.99 1.79
CA SER A 166 -3.67 22.12 0.47
C SER A 166 -2.54 21.13 0.24
N PHE A 167 -2.20 20.91 -1.03
CA PHE A 167 -1.10 20.05 -1.50
C PHE A 167 -0.14 20.83 -2.40
N LEU A 168 1.12 20.41 -2.38
CA LEU A 168 2.15 20.71 -3.35
C LEU A 168 2.38 19.52 -4.27
#